data_f194e3ec63d4eb2c29ac322662e3fbbb
#
_entry.id   f194e3ec63d4eb2c29ac322662e3fbbb
#
_cell.length_a   1.000
_cell.length_b   1.000
_cell.length_c   1.000
_cell.angle_alpha   90.00
_cell.angle_beta   90.00
_cell.angle_gamma   90.00
#
_symmetry.space_group_name_H-M   'P 1'
#
loop_
_entity.id
_entity.type
_entity.pdbx_description
1 polymer ?
#
loop_
_entity_poly.entity_id
_entity_poly.type
_entity_poly.pdbx_seq_one_letter_code
_entity_poly.pdbx_strand_id
1 'polypeptide(L)'
;MPSPSGTVWRKRVHLVGAPESGQVTSIVRYEPESSFPAHDHPGGEEILVLDGVFSDEHGDWPAGTYLLNPEGFRHAPYSKDGCLLFVKLRQFPGRDRQHVAIDTTGLEWRPGPGPGIGLKPLYAQPGYSDTMRLERWQPRTDPGTVSYEHGAELLVLEGSFSDEEGEYETGSWLRLPEGGRHHPRSANGCMLYVKQSGLLYLRSAG
;
A
#
# COMPACT_ATOMS: atom_id res chain seq x y z
N MET A 1 6.07 4.50 -17.19
CA MET A 1 7.39 4.27 -17.82
C MET A 1 7.61 2.76 -17.86
N PRO A 2 8.16 2.21 -18.95
CA PRO A 2 8.51 0.80 -18.98
C PRO A 2 9.63 0.51 -17.97
N SER A 3 9.60 -0.69 -17.40
CA SER A 3 10.70 -1.20 -16.57
C SER A 3 11.82 -1.76 -17.48
N PRO A 4 12.98 -2.14 -16.92
CA PRO A 4 14.03 -2.81 -17.69
C PRO A 4 13.59 -4.09 -18.42
N SER A 5 12.52 -4.75 -17.96
CA SER A 5 11.96 -5.96 -18.61
C SER A 5 11.13 -5.68 -19.85
N GLY A 6 10.73 -4.42 -20.12
CA GLY A 6 9.88 -4.05 -21.25
C GLY A 6 8.41 -4.50 -21.16
N THR A 7 8.09 -5.47 -20.31
CA THR A 7 6.73 -6.02 -20.11
C THR A 7 6.10 -5.65 -18.79
N VAL A 8 6.75 -4.81 -18.00
CA VAL A 8 6.26 -4.29 -16.73
C VAL A 8 6.21 -2.76 -16.77
N TRP A 9 5.05 -2.21 -16.49
CA TRP A 9 4.80 -0.76 -16.50
C TRP A 9 4.67 -0.23 -15.09
N ARG A 10 5.25 0.96 -14.83
CA ARG A 10 5.21 1.63 -13.52
C ARG A 10 4.64 3.04 -13.65
N LYS A 11 3.59 3.33 -12.87
CA LYS A 11 3.12 4.67 -12.59
C LYS A 11 3.60 5.06 -11.19
N ARG A 12 4.67 5.82 -11.10
CA ARG A 12 5.14 6.35 -9.81
C ARG A 12 4.16 7.41 -9.33
N VAL A 13 3.61 7.24 -8.13
CA VAL A 13 2.74 8.22 -7.47
C VAL A 13 3.53 9.03 -6.44
N HIS A 14 4.65 8.48 -5.94
CA HIS A 14 5.56 9.19 -5.03
C HIS A 14 7.00 8.71 -5.22
N LEU A 15 7.96 9.64 -5.12
CA LEU A 15 9.38 9.34 -5.18
C LEU A 15 10.15 10.35 -4.31
N VAL A 16 11.02 9.84 -3.44
CA VAL A 16 12.00 10.65 -2.70
C VAL A 16 13.38 10.06 -2.90
N GLY A 17 14.31 10.89 -3.32
CA GLY A 17 15.67 10.50 -3.68
C GLY A 17 15.83 10.17 -5.15
N ALA A 18 16.93 9.52 -5.50
CA ALA A 18 17.23 9.18 -6.90
C ALA A 18 16.27 8.09 -7.44
N PRO A 19 15.93 8.13 -8.74
CA PRO A 19 14.93 7.24 -9.34
C PRO A 19 15.14 5.75 -9.07
N GLU A 20 16.36 5.27 -9.01
CA GLU A 20 16.67 3.85 -8.88
C GLU A 20 17.08 3.41 -7.45
N SER A 21 17.35 4.38 -6.56
CA SER A 21 17.74 4.10 -5.17
C SER A 21 16.89 4.79 -4.13
N GLY A 22 15.95 5.65 -4.56
CA GLY A 22 15.03 6.36 -3.68
C GLY A 22 13.87 5.51 -3.19
N GLN A 23 13.15 6.07 -2.23
CA GLN A 23 11.89 5.52 -1.74
C GLN A 23 10.80 5.79 -2.77
N VAL A 24 10.10 4.76 -3.21
CA VAL A 24 9.09 4.90 -4.25
C VAL A 24 7.77 4.22 -3.87
N THR A 25 6.67 4.87 -4.23
CA THR A 25 5.33 4.28 -4.23
C THR A 25 4.81 4.28 -5.67
N SER A 26 4.32 3.15 -6.14
CA SER A 26 3.91 2.97 -7.53
C SER A 26 2.69 2.08 -7.67
N ILE A 27 1.93 2.31 -8.74
CA ILE A 27 1.07 1.29 -9.35
C ILE A 27 1.91 0.59 -10.42
N VAL A 28 1.97 -0.73 -10.36
CA VAL A 28 2.79 -1.56 -11.24
C VAL A 28 1.91 -2.56 -11.95
N ARG A 29 2.00 -2.62 -13.27
CA ARG A 29 1.30 -3.59 -14.11
C ARG A 29 2.31 -4.53 -14.75
N TYR A 30 2.11 -5.82 -14.51
CA TYR A 30 2.75 -6.90 -15.23
C TYR A 30 1.86 -7.31 -16.40
N GLU A 31 2.40 -7.35 -17.60
CA GLU A 31 1.74 -8.00 -18.72
C GLU A 31 1.81 -9.52 -18.54
N PRO A 32 0.98 -10.31 -19.23
CA PRO A 32 1.12 -11.76 -19.21
C PRO A 32 2.55 -12.22 -19.54
N GLU A 33 3.00 -13.31 -18.92
CA GLU A 33 4.32 -13.93 -19.09
C GLU A 33 5.51 -13.01 -18.69
N SER A 34 5.24 -11.99 -17.86
CA SER A 34 6.27 -11.07 -17.37
C SER A 34 7.02 -11.68 -16.20
N SER A 35 8.35 -11.45 -16.15
CA SER A 35 9.19 -11.88 -15.05
C SER A 35 10.36 -10.92 -14.80
N PHE A 36 10.91 -11.00 -13.59
CA PHE A 36 12.19 -10.38 -13.24
C PHE A 36 13.18 -11.42 -12.74
N PRO A 37 14.48 -11.26 -13.03
CA PRO A 37 15.53 -12.05 -12.38
C PRO A 37 15.46 -11.89 -10.85
N ALA A 38 15.93 -12.91 -10.15
CA ALA A 38 16.02 -12.86 -8.70
C ALA A 38 16.82 -11.64 -8.23
N HIS A 39 16.25 -10.87 -7.31
CA HIS A 39 16.86 -9.65 -6.79
C HIS A 39 16.50 -9.43 -5.31
N ASP A 40 17.31 -8.60 -4.65
CA ASP A 40 17.14 -8.26 -3.24
C ASP A 40 16.37 -6.94 -3.09
N HIS A 41 15.65 -6.79 -1.96
CA HIS A 41 14.95 -5.56 -1.59
C HIS A 41 15.68 -4.83 -0.45
N PRO A 42 16.68 -3.98 -0.74
CA PRO A 42 17.33 -3.16 0.28
C PRO A 42 16.33 -2.14 0.83
N GLY A 43 16.08 -2.18 2.14
CA GLY A 43 15.06 -1.34 2.79
C GLY A 43 13.62 -1.83 2.63
N GLY A 44 13.44 -3.10 2.25
CA GLY A 44 12.15 -3.78 2.21
C GLY A 44 11.21 -3.37 1.07
N GLU A 45 10.14 -4.13 0.94
CA GLU A 45 9.09 -3.96 -0.05
C GLU A 45 7.72 -4.24 0.55
N GLU A 46 6.71 -3.48 0.16
CA GLU A 46 5.31 -3.75 0.43
C GLU A 46 4.54 -3.87 -0.87
N ILE A 47 3.67 -4.87 -0.95
CA ILE A 47 2.81 -5.13 -2.11
C ILE A 47 1.37 -5.35 -1.63
N LEU A 48 0.42 -4.72 -2.32
CA LEU A 48 -0.98 -5.12 -2.32
C LEU A 48 -1.35 -5.52 -3.75
N VAL A 49 -1.76 -6.76 -3.95
CA VAL A 49 -2.20 -7.26 -5.26
C VAL A 49 -3.61 -6.73 -5.51
N LEU A 50 -3.75 -5.85 -6.51
CA LEU A 50 -5.01 -5.19 -6.85
C LEU A 50 -5.84 -6.00 -7.83
N ASP A 51 -5.18 -6.71 -8.76
CA ASP A 51 -5.82 -7.54 -9.78
C ASP A 51 -4.85 -8.62 -10.29
N GLY A 52 -5.39 -9.74 -10.76
CA GLY A 52 -4.62 -10.87 -11.29
C GLY A 52 -3.88 -11.68 -10.23
N VAL A 53 -2.77 -12.29 -10.61
CA VAL A 53 -1.93 -13.12 -9.75
C VAL A 53 -0.46 -12.70 -9.88
N PHE A 54 0.11 -12.26 -8.79
CA PHE A 54 1.54 -12.06 -8.63
C PHE A 54 2.16 -13.35 -8.07
N SER A 55 3.30 -13.77 -8.57
CA SER A 55 3.94 -15.03 -8.16
C SER A 55 5.43 -14.84 -7.95
N ASP A 56 6.00 -15.68 -7.10
CA ASP A 56 7.44 -15.86 -6.93
C ASP A 56 7.74 -17.31 -6.47
N GLU A 57 8.98 -17.62 -6.12
CA GLU A 57 9.37 -18.94 -5.63
C GLU A 57 8.74 -19.31 -4.27
N HIS A 58 8.10 -18.34 -3.58
CA HIS A 58 7.46 -18.56 -2.29
C HIS A 58 5.95 -18.86 -2.42
N GLY A 59 5.35 -18.53 -3.56
CA GLY A 59 3.93 -18.83 -3.81
C GLY A 59 3.27 -18.02 -4.92
N ASP A 60 1.96 -18.24 -5.03
CA ASP A 60 1.07 -17.50 -5.91
C ASP A 60 0.17 -16.59 -5.06
N TRP A 61 0.16 -15.31 -5.39
CA TRP A 61 -0.47 -14.25 -4.63
C TRP A 61 -1.60 -13.62 -5.44
N PRO A 62 -2.85 -14.08 -5.30
CA PRO A 62 -3.98 -13.54 -6.05
C PRO A 62 -4.39 -12.15 -5.57
N ALA A 63 -5.25 -11.48 -6.35
CA ALA A 63 -5.85 -10.20 -5.97
C ALA A 63 -6.42 -10.23 -4.54
N GLY A 64 -6.18 -9.17 -3.78
CA GLY A 64 -6.48 -9.09 -2.35
C GLY A 64 -5.38 -9.62 -1.43
N THR A 65 -4.26 -10.15 -1.97
CA THR A 65 -3.12 -10.53 -1.13
C THR A 65 -2.30 -9.29 -0.75
N TYR A 66 -1.95 -9.22 0.53
CA TYR A 66 -1.03 -8.24 1.10
C TYR A 66 0.30 -8.91 1.47
N LEU A 67 1.40 -8.35 1.00
CA LEU A 67 2.75 -8.80 1.29
C LEU A 67 3.58 -7.68 1.93
N LEU A 68 4.36 -7.99 2.95
CA LEU A 68 5.44 -7.16 3.46
C LEU A 68 6.72 -7.98 3.51
N ASN A 69 7.64 -7.64 2.63
CA ASN A 69 8.94 -8.25 2.49
C ASN A 69 9.97 -7.42 3.26
N PRO A 70 10.62 -7.95 4.30
CA PRO A 70 11.58 -7.20 5.11
C PRO A 70 12.84 -6.83 4.32
N GLU A 71 13.65 -5.95 4.90
CA GLU A 71 14.95 -5.59 4.35
C GLU A 71 15.82 -6.81 4.08
N GLY A 72 16.33 -6.92 2.84
CA GLY A 72 17.14 -8.03 2.37
C GLY A 72 16.36 -9.25 1.88
N PHE A 73 15.03 -9.17 1.85
CA PHE A 73 14.20 -10.20 1.22
C PHE A 73 14.59 -10.35 -0.25
N ARG A 74 14.67 -11.59 -0.71
CA ARG A 74 15.07 -11.93 -2.08
C ARG A 74 14.00 -12.78 -2.73
N HIS A 75 13.61 -12.44 -3.96
CA HIS A 75 12.69 -13.24 -4.77
C HIS A 75 12.93 -13.04 -6.28
N ALA A 76 12.32 -13.92 -7.07
CA ALA A 76 12.25 -13.86 -8.54
C ALA A 76 10.78 -13.71 -8.98
N PRO A 77 10.23 -12.48 -8.99
CA PRO A 77 8.80 -12.29 -9.24
C PRO A 77 8.43 -12.48 -10.71
N TYR A 78 7.22 -13.02 -10.92
CA TYR A 78 6.61 -13.19 -12.23
C TYR A 78 5.08 -13.09 -12.16
N SER A 79 4.45 -12.98 -13.33
CA SER A 79 3.01 -13.14 -13.45
C SER A 79 2.71 -13.82 -14.78
N LYS A 80 2.03 -14.97 -14.71
CA LYS A 80 1.68 -15.76 -15.90
C LYS A 80 0.59 -15.08 -16.72
N ASP A 81 -0.47 -14.65 -16.07
CA ASP A 81 -1.65 -14.09 -16.71
C ASP A 81 -1.74 -12.56 -16.63
N GLY A 82 -0.70 -11.94 -16.01
CA GLY A 82 -0.64 -10.52 -15.71
C GLY A 82 -1.21 -10.18 -14.34
N CYS A 83 -0.78 -9.04 -13.79
CA CYS A 83 -1.33 -8.53 -12.52
C CYS A 83 -1.17 -7.03 -12.41
N LEU A 84 -1.95 -6.44 -11.50
CA LEU A 84 -1.86 -5.05 -11.09
C LEU A 84 -1.53 -4.97 -9.60
N LEU A 85 -0.52 -4.20 -9.26
CA LEU A 85 0.02 -4.11 -7.91
C LEU A 85 0.09 -2.67 -7.44
N PHE A 86 -0.14 -2.45 -6.14
CA PHE A 86 0.32 -1.28 -5.41
C PHE A 86 1.60 -1.66 -4.69
N VAL A 87 2.70 -0.97 -5.00
CA VAL A 87 4.05 -1.35 -4.55
C VAL A 87 4.75 -0.18 -3.87
N LYS A 88 5.38 -0.44 -2.75
CA LYS A 88 6.21 0.53 -2.03
C LYS A 88 7.60 -0.09 -1.79
N LEU A 89 8.64 0.59 -2.28
CA LEU A 89 10.02 0.11 -2.19
C LEU A 89 10.88 0.99 -1.27
N ARG A 90 11.76 0.36 -0.49
CA ARG A 90 12.75 1.00 0.37
C ARG A 90 12.13 1.88 1.47
N GLN A 91 10.97 1.48 1.97
CA GLN A 91 10.22 2.20 3.00
C GLN A 91 10.05 1.37 4.29
N PHE A 92 10.71 0.22 4.37
CA PHE A 92 10.54 -0.76 5.45
C PHE A 92 11.90 -1.28 5.93
N PRO A 93 12.81 -0.40 6.39
CA PRO A 93 14.11 -0.84 6.88
C PRO A 93 13.94 -1.67 8.16
N GLY A 94 14.91 -2.54 8.41
CA GLY A 94 14.94 -3.45 9.56
C GLY A 94 14.85 -4.91 9.12
N ARG A 95 15.93 -5.65 9.34
CA ARG A 95 16.04 -7.09 8.99
C ARG A 95 15.23 -7.99 9.91
N ASP A 96 14.82 -7.48 11.06
CA ASP A 96 14.00 -8.14 12.07
C ASP A 96 12.49 -7.86 11.88
N ARG A 97 12.11 -7.13 10.82
CA ARG A 97 10.70 -7.04 10.42
C ARG A 97 10.16 -8.40 10.04
N GLN A 98 8.96 -8.68 10.49
CA GLN A 98 8.26 -9.90 10.10
C GLN A 98 7.93 -9.85 8.60
N HIS A 99 8.23 -10.95 7.91
CA HIS A 99 7.64 -11.20 6.62
C HIS A 99 6.15 -11.48 6.80
N VAL A 100 5.32 -10.83 6.00
CA VAL A 100 3.85 -10.97 6.03
C VAL A 100 3.36 -11.38 4.66
N ALA A 101 2.52 -12.39 4.61
CA ALA A 101 1.77 -12.81 3.43
C ALA A 101 0.34 -13.13 3.88
N ILE A 102 -0.63 -12.30 3.52
CA ILE A 102 -2.02 -12.40 4.00
C ILE A 102 -2.97 -12.34 2.81
N ASP A 103 -3.80 -13.38 2.64
CA ASP A 103 -5.03 -13.26 1.87
C ASP A 103 -6.04 -12.43 2.67
N THR A 104 -6.21 -11.16 2.26
CA THR A 104 -7.12 -10.24 2.97
C THR A 104 -8.59 -10.59 2.75
N THR A 105 -8.92 -11.37 1.73
CA THR A 105 -10.31 -11.77 1.46
C THR A 105 -10.85 -12.67 2.56
N GLY A 106 -10.00 -13.54 3.10
CA GLY A 106 -10.32 -14.44 4.21
C GLY A 106 -10.34 -13.80 5.59
N LEU A 107 -9.86 -12.54 5.74
CA LEU A 107 -9.90 -11.86 7.04
C LEU A 107 -11.30 -11.37 7.39
N GLU A 108 -11.66 -11.46 8.66
CA GLU A 108 -12.90 -10.87 9.17
C GLU A 108 -12.75 -9.36 9.40
N TRP A 109 -13.83 -8.63 9.10
CA TRP A 109 -13.91 -7.21 9.41
C TRP A 109 -14.16 -7.02 10.91
N ARG A 110 -13.34 -6.21 11.55
CA ARG A 110 -13.48 -5.80 12.95
C ARG A 110 -14.04 -4.38 13.02
N PRO A 111 -14.65 -3.98 14.16
CA PRO A 111 -15.01 -2.57 14.38
C PRO A 111 -13.80 -1.65 14.18
N GLY A 112 -14.00 -0.58 13.40
CA GLY A 112 -12.99 0.43 13.11
C GLY A 112 -13.03 1.63 14.08
N PRO A 113 -12.30 2.72 13.75
CA PRO A 113 -12.14 3.88 14.63
C PRO A 113 -13.42 4.73 14.80
N GLY A 114 -14.47 4.45 14.02
CA GLY A 114 -15.71 5.21 14.11
C GLY A 114 -16.92 4.43 13.61
N PRO A 115 -18.13 4.97 13.83
CA PRO A 115 -19.37 4.37 13.34
C PRO A 115 -19.34 4.17 11.82
N GLY A 116 -19.81 3.04 11.35
CA GLY A 116 -19.85 2.71 9.92
C GLY A 116 -18.49 2.34 9.31
N ILE A 117 -17.42 2.27 10.09
CA ILE A 117 -16.08 1.87 9.63
C ILE A 117 -15.75 0.48 10.17
N GLY A 118 -15.44 -0.44 9.26
CA GLY A 118 -14.81 -1.71 9.57
C GLY A 118 -13.33 -1.69 9.21
N LEU A 119 -12.49 -2.47 9.90
CA LEU A 119 -11.08 -2.60 9.57
C LEU A 119 -10.62 -4.06 9.50
N LYS A 120 -9.60 -4.31 8.66
CA LYS A 120 -8.79 -5.52 8.63
C LYS A 120 -7.35 -5.12 8.88
N PRO A 121 -6.72 -5.49 10.02
CA PRO A 121 -5.32 -5.20 10.26
C PRO A 121 -4.45 -6.04 9.30
N LEU A 122 -3.43 -5.42 8.73
CA LEU A 122 -2.47 -6.05 7.84
C LEU A 122 -1.10 -6.19 8.51
N TYR A 123 -0.63 -5.12 9.13
CA TYR A 123 0.66 -5.12 9.81
C TYR A 123 0.67 -4.16 10.99
N ALA A 124 1.24 -4.65 12.09
CA ALA A 124 1.69 -3.87 13.25
C ALA A 124 2.70 -4.75 14.00
N GLN A 125 3.90 -4.24 14.23
CA GLN A 125 4.96 -4.98 14.92
C GLN A 125 5.59 -4.10 16.00
N PRO A 126 5.75 -4.59 17.24
CA PRO A 126 6.47 -3.87 18.29
C PRO A 126 7.88 -3.45 17.82
N GLY A 127 8.27 -2.22 18.11
CA GLY A 127 9.53 -1.64 17.68
C GLY A 127 9.47 -0.89 16.34
N TYR A 128 8.36 -0.99 15.61
CA TYR A 128 8.11 -0.24 14.39
C TYR A 128 6.86 0.63 14.55
N SER A 129 6.93 1.88 14.10
CA SER A 129 5.84 2.85 14.27
C SER A 129 4.74 2.74 13.23
N ASP A 130 5.06 2.17 12.08
CA ASP A 130 4.13 2.05 10.96
C ASP A 130 3.12 0.91 11.17
N THR A 131 1.88 1.21 10.81
CA THR A 131 0.78 0.23 10.80
C THR A 131 0.06 0.28 9.47
N MET A 132 -0.38 -0.88 8.98
CA MET A 132 -1.15 -0.99 7.75
C MET A 132 -2.45 -1.75 7.99
N ARG A 133 -3.50 -1.29 7.33
CA ARG A 133 -4.83 -1.89 7.42
C ARG A 133 -5.67 -1.60 6.18
N LEU A 134 -6.70 -2.41 5.97
CA LEU A 134 -7.83 -2.03 5.12
C LEU A 134 -8.93 -1.42 5.98
N GLU A 135 -9.60 -0.42 5.45
CA GLU A 135 -10.83 0.14 6.00
C GLU A 135 -11.97 -0.01 5.00
N ARG A 136 -13.14 -0.38 5.47
CA ARG A 136 -14.39 -0.36 4.71
C ARG A 136 -15.35 0.59 5.38
N TRP A 137 -15.78 1.59 4.64
CA TRP A 137 -16.71 2.60 5.08
C TRP A 137 -18.10 2.30 4.50
N GLN A 138 -19.10 2.30 5.36
CA GLN A 138 -20.48 2.15 4.94
C GLN A 138 -20.97 3.42 4.21
N PRO A 139 -22.04 3.33 3.39
CA PRO A 139 -22.68 4.53 2.85
C PRO A 139 -23.05 5.52 3.95
N ARG A 140 -22.84 6.81 3.69
CA ARG A 140 -23.08 7.93 4.62
C ARG A 140 -22.18 7.94 5.86
N THR A 141 -21.00 7.36 5.76
CA THR A 141 -19.97 7.43 6.81
C THR A 141 -19.39 8.85 6.88
N ASP A 142 -19.39 9.40 8.09
CA ASP A 142 -18.79 10.69 8.45
C ASP A 142 -18.11 10.53 9.82
N PRO A 143 -16.81 10.23 9.88
CA PRO A 143 -16.08 10.07 11.14
C PRO A 143 -15.74 11.39 11.84
N GLY A 144 -16.12 12.54 11.25
CA GLY A 144 -15.65 13.84 11.69
C GLY A 144 -14.21 14.11 11.26
N THR A 145 -13.55 15.02 11.96
CA THR A 145 -12.13 15.34 11.68
C THR A 145 -11.23 14.19 12.12
N VAL A 146 -10.50 13.63 11.16
CA VAL A 146 -9.46 12.62 11.38
C VAL A 146 -8.10 13.30 11.41
N SER A 147 -7.27 12.95 12.39
CA SER A 147 -5.93 13.50 12.56
C SER A 147 -4.88 12.40 12.50
N TYR A 148 -3.77 12.67 11.83
CA TYR A 148 -2.65 11.75 11.68
C TYR A 148 -1.39 12.39 12.29
N GLU A 149 -1.13 12.10 13.56
CA GLU A 149 -0.01 12.68 14.30
C GLU A 149 1.33 12.49 13.58
N HIS A 150 1.55 11.31 13.02
CA HIS A 150 2.79 10.95 12.33
C HIS A 150 2.59 10.73 10.82
N GLY A 151 1.55 11.36 10.25
CA GLY A 151 1.20 11.25 8.84
C GLY A 151 0.53 9.94 8.45
N ALA A 152 -0.03 9.93 7.25
CA ALA A 152 -0.68 8.76 6.67
C ALA A 152 -0.58 8.74 5.15
N GLU A 153 -0.76 7.57 4.59
CA GLU A 153 -1.01 7.36 3.17
C GLU A 153 -2.28 6.53 3.00
N LEU A 154 -3.11 6.95 2.06
CA LEU A 154 -4.36 6.28 1.73
C LEU A 154 -4.40 5.97 0.24
N LEU A 155 -4.88 4.78 -0.11
CA LEU A 155 -5.25 4.42 -1.49
C LEU A 155 -6.72 4.02 -1.49
N VAL A 156 -7.51 4.63 -2.36
CA VAL A 156 -8.91 4.24 -2.57
C VAL A 156 -8.92 2.98 -3.44
N LEU A 157 -9.37 1.87 -2.86
CA LEU A 157 -9.46 0.58 -3.53
C LEU A 157 -10.80 0.41 -4.26
N GLU A 158 -11.89 0.89 -3.62
CA GLU A 158 -13.25 0.83 -4.15
C GLU A 158 -14.06 2.04 -3.67
N GLY A 159 -15.02 2.47 -4.49
CA GLY A 159 -15.92 3.57 -4.16
C GLY A 159 -15.24 4.93 -4.13
N SER A 160 -15.73 5.84 -3.29
CA SER A 160 -15.18 7.19 -3.17
C SER A 160 -15.41 7.80 -1.79
N PHE A 161 -14.57 8.76 -1.44
CA PHE A 161 -14.81 9.71 -0.35
C PHE A 161 -14.40 11.11 -0.78
N SER A 162 -14.85 12.12 -0.03
CA SER A 162 -14.50 13.53 -0.23
C SER A 162 -14.06 14.16 1.09
N ASP A 163 -13.27 15.22 1.01
CA ASP A 163 -12.89 16.11 2.11
C ASP A 163 -12.89 17.57 1.64
N GLU A 164 -12.23 18.46 2.40
CA GLU A 164 -12.14 19.89 2.09
C GLU A 164 -11.39 20.18 0.80
N GLU A 165 -10.48 19.28 0.39
CA GLU A 165 -9.59 19.47 -0.77
C GLU A 165 -10.19 18.88 -2.06
N GLY A 166 -11.13 17.94 -1.95
CA GLY A 166 -11.75 17.35 -3.13
C GLY A 166 -12.45 16.02 -2.96
N GLU A 167 -12.69 15.37 -4.08
CA GLU A 167 -13.27 14.03 -4.16
C GLU A 167 -12.21 13.03 -4.63
N TYR A 168 -12.20 11.85 -3.99
CA TYR A 168 -11.22 10.79 -4.22
C TYR A 168 -11.94 9.50 -4.55
N GLU A 169 -11.79 9.08 -5.78
CA GLU A 169 -12.38 7.85 -6.31
C GLU A 169 -11.36 6.70 -6.38
N THR A 170 -11.81 5.52 -6.74
CA THR A 170 -10.96 4.33 -6.92
C THR A 170 -9.69 4.64 -7.71
N GLY A 171 -8.53 4.30 -7.14
CA GLY A 171 -7.21 4.59 -7.66
C GLY A 171 -6.61 5.93 -7.20
N SER A 172 -7.36 6.77 -6.50
CA SER A 172 -6.80 7.98 -5.86
C SER A 172 -5.85 7.59 -4.74
N TRP A 173 -4.68 8.22 -4.71
CA TRP A 173 -3.71 8.06 -3.64
C TRP A 173 -3.46 9.41 -2.97
N LEU A 174 -3.56 9.42 -1.65
CA LEU A 174 -3.35 10.60 -0.81
C LEU A 174 -2.18 10.37 0.13
N ARG A 175 -1.50 11.46 0.44
CA ARG A 175 -0.48 11.50 1.47
C ARG A 175 -0.73 12.70 2.37
N LEU A 176 -0.98 12.44 3.65
CA LEU A 176 -1.13 13.45 4.68
C LEU A 176 0.17 13.56 5.48
N PRO A 177 0.73 14.76 5.65
CA PRO A 177 1.95 14.96 6.41
C PRO A 177 1.74 14.71 7.91
N GLU A 178 2.83 14.71 8.66
CA GLU A 178 2.81 14.72 10.13
C GLU A 178 1.93 15.88 10.64
N GLY A 179 0.99 15.58 11.54
CA GLY A 179 -0.01 16.52 12.02
C GLY A 179 -1.14 16.82 11.04
N GLY A 180 -1.14 16.17 9.88
CA GLY A 180 -2.18 16.33 8.86
C GLY A 180 -3.56 15.97 9.39
N ARG A 181 -4.55 16.75 8.95
CA ARG A 181 -5.95 16.56 9.34
C ARG A 181 -6.84 16.79 8.12
N HIS A 182 -7.93 16.06 8.05
CA HIS A 182 -9.01 16.29 7.10
C HIS A 182 -10.35 15.84 7.69
N HIS A 183 -11.45 16.18 7.04
CA HIS A 183 -12.79 15.74 7.43
C HIS A 183 -13.38 14.89 6.28
N PRO A 184 -12.99 13.62 6.19
CA PRO A 184 -13.41 12.77 5.09
C PRO A 184 -14.84 12.29 5.27
N ARG A 185 -15.57 12.16 4.18
CA ARG A 185 -16.95 11.67 4.13
C ARG A 185 -17.15 10.77 2.92
N SER A 186 -17.87 9.67 3.10
CA SER A 186 -18.24 8.83 1.98
C SER A 186 -19.76 8.71 1.86
N ALA A 187 -20.32 9.21 0.77
CA ALA A 187 -21.76 9.15 0.53
C ALA A 187 -22.23 7.72 0.19
N ASN A 188 -21.46 7.02 -0.62
CA ASN A 188 -21.82 5.71 -1.17
C ASN A 188 -21.03 4.54 -0.56
N GLY A 189 -20.11 4.83 0.35
CA GLY A 189 -19.18 3.86 0.90
C GLY A 189 -17.89 3.76 0.08
N CYS A 190 -16.81 3.31 0.72
CA CYS A 190 -15.54 3.07 0.07
C CYS A 190 -14.74 1.99 0.78
N MET A 191 -13.71 1.47 0.10
CA MET A 191 -12.67 0.63 0.68
C MET A 191 -11.32 1.31 0.49
N LEU A 192 -10.55 1.41 1.56
CA LEU A 192 -9.26 2.08 1.60
C LEU A 192 -8.16 1.12 2.08
N TYR A 193 -6.99 1.19 1.45
CA TYR A 193 -5.74 0.83 2.11
C TYR A 193 -5.26 2.06 2.88
N VAL A 194 -4.85 1.86 4.13
CA VAL A 194 -4.34 2.92 5.01
C VAL A 194 -3.02 2.48 5.61
N LYS A 195 -1.95 3.25 5.33
CA LYS A 195 -0.69 3.21 6.08
C LYS A 195 -0.65 4.41 7.00
N GLN A 196 -0.41 4.19 8.28
CA GLN A 196 -0.27 5.24 9.28
C GLN A 196 1.10 5.18 9.92
N SER A 197 1.74 6.34 10.08
CA SER A 197 3.11 6.50 10.58
C SER A 197 4.19 5.91 9.65
N GLY A 198 5.46 5.92 10.09
CA GLY A 198 6.57 5.41 9.27
C GLY A 198 6.87 6.22 8.01
N LEU A 199 6.33 7.43 7.89
CA LEU A 199 6.61 8.35 6.78
C LEU A 199 7.87 9.19 7.03
N LEU A 200 8.56 8.98 8.13
CA LEU A 200 9.69 9.77 8.63
C LEU A 200 10.93 9.73 7.75
N TYR A 201 11.03 8.75 6.86
CA TYR A 201 12.15 8.65 5.89
C TYR A 201 12.16 9.74 4.83
N LEU A 202 11.20 10.64 4.88
CA LEU A 202 11.03 11.73 3.94
C LEU A 202 11.55 13.07 4.48
N ARG A 203 12.10 13.09 5.68
CA ARG A 203 12.90 14.24 6.11
C ARG A 203 14.17 14.24 5.25
N SER A 204 14.29 15.21 4.36
CA SER A 204 15.56 15.51 3.71
C SER A 204 16.64 15.52 4.80
N ALA A 205 17.71 14.73 4.58
CA ALA A 205 18.94 14.97 5.32
C ALA A 205 19.31 16.44 5.05
N GLY A 206 19.17 17.29 6.11
CA GLY A 206 19.62 18.65 6.09
C GLY A 206 21.14 18.71 6.05
#